data_2f0860c3785e6a00af890a0d66d9b35d
#
_entry.id   2f0860c3785e6a00af890a0d66d9b35d
#
_cell.length_a   1.000
_cell.length_b   1.000
_cell.length_c   1.000
_cell.angle_alpha   90.00
_cell.angle_beta   90.00
_cell.angle_gamma   90.00
#
_symmetry.space_group_name_H-M   'P 1'
#
loop_
_entity.id
_entity.type
_entity.pdbx_description
1 polymer ?
#
loop_
_entity_poly.entity_id
_entity_poly.type
_entity_poly.pdbx_seq_one_letter_code
_entity_poly.pdbx_strand_id
1 'polypeptide(L)'
;MKFMKDEFFDLIFDKMLESNKLDIKDKKLEQYRKENVNVSAQLYNFIQNRVHPKCRRQLLRILERRNETTSNYFFRENKLYYKSGFLQGMYFVTLMYDGKNKNKDNWRYFY
;
A
#
# COMPACT_ATOMS: atom_id res chain seq x y z
N MET A 1 -1.41 17.09 15.60
CA MET A 1 -2.47 16.57 16.51
C MET A 1 -2.66 15.09 16.31
N LYS A 2 -2.53 14.32 17.36
CA LYS A 2 -2.77 12.86 17.31
C LYS A 2 -4.21 12.59 17.69
N PHE A 3 -5.07 12.33 16.72
CA PHE A 3 -6.46 11.94 16.97
C PHE A 3 -6.60 10.49 17.37
N MET A 4 -5.56 9.67 17.09
CA MET A 4 -5.64 8.23 17.25
C MET A 4 -4.28 7.68 17.57
N LYS A 5 -4.23 6.78 18.54
CA LYS A 5 -3.00 6.05 18.84
C LYS A 5 -2.69 5.07 17.70
N ASP A 6 -1.41 4.85 17.45
CA ASP A 6 -0.95 3.95 16.40
C ASP A 6 -1.51 2.53 16.56
N GLU A 7 -1.61 2.05 17.79
CA GLU A 7 -2.19 0.74 18.12
C GLU A 7 -3.65 0.62 17.68
N PHE A 8 -4.44 1.66 17.88
CA PHE A 8 -5.84 1.68 17.48
C PHE A 8 -5.97 1.67 15.96
N PHE A 9 -5.14 2.44 15.26
CA PHE A 9 -5.10 2.43 13.80
C PHE A 9 -4.71 1.05 13.27
N ASP A 10 -3.70 0.44 13.84
CA ASP A 10 -3.24 -0.89 13.44
C ASP A 10 -4.37 -1.93 13.57
N LEU A 11 -5.14 -1.85 14.65
CA LEU A 11 -6.29 -2.74 14.83
C LEU A 11 -7.35 -2.55 13.75
N ILE A 12 -7.69 -1.31 13.41
CA ILE A 12 -8.65 -1.00 12.35
C ILE A 12 -8.14 -1.49 11.00
N PHE A 13 -6.88 -1.21 10.70
CA PHE A 13 -6.24 -1.60 9.45
C PHE A 13 -6.25 -3.13 9.28
N ASP A 14 -5.88 -3.87 10.32
CA ASP A 14 -5.87 -5.32 10.29
C ASP A 14 -7.29 -5.89 10.07
N LYS A 15 -8.29 -5.31 10.70
CA LYS A 15 -9.69 -5.72 10.49
C LYS A 15 -10.17 -5.43 9.08
N MET A 16 -9.75 -4.33 8.48
CA MET A 16 -10.08 -4.01 7.10
C MET A 16 -9.44 -4.99 6.12
N LEU A 17 -8.20 -5.38 6.37
CA LEU A 17 -7.52 -6.41 5.57
C LEU A 17 -8.25 -7.76 5.65
N GLU A 18 -8.63 -8.17 6.86
CA GLU A 18 -9.36 -9.42 7.08
C GLU A 18 -10.70 -9.45 6.35
N SER A 19 -11.40 -8.31 6.29
CA SER A 19 -12.70 -8.20 5.64
C SER A 19 -12.63 -8.00 4.13
N ASN A 20 -11.43 -7.95 3.55
CA ASN A 20 -11.19 -7.68 2.12
C ASN A 20 -11.77 -6.36 1.62
N LYS A 21 -12.07 -5.42 2.51
CA LYS A 21 -12.60 -4.11 2.13
C LYS A 21 -11.58 -3.20 1.49
N LEU A 22 -10.29 -3.57 1.57
CA LEU A 22 -9.20 -2.89 0.89
C LEU A 22 -8.90 -3.51 -0.48
N ASP A 23 -9.66 -4.51 -0.91
CA ASP A 23 -9.50 -5.10 -2.23
C ASP A 23 -10.08 -4.13 -3.28
N ILE A 24 -9.18 -3.54 -4.04
CA ILE A 24 -9.52 -2.57 -5.07
C ILE A 24 -9.54 -3.27 -6.41
N LYS A 25 -10.70 -3.27 -7.07
CA LYS A 25 -10.85 -3.81 -8.42
C LYS A 25 -10.62 -2.68 -9.43
N ASP A 26 -9.50 -2.75 -10.11
CA ASP A 26 -9.10 -1.77 -11.11
C ASP A 26 -8.51 -2.48 -12.33
N LYS A 27 -8.95 -2.11 -13.53
CA LYS A 27 -8.53 -2.75 -14.77
C LYS A 27 -7.05 -2.54 -15.06
N LYS A 28 -6.52 -1.34 -14.81
CA LYS A 28 -5.11 -1.05 -15.00
C LYS A 28 -4.24 -1.80 -14.01
N LEU A 29 -4.67 -1.87 -12.75
CA LEU A 29 -3.95 -2.63 -11.73
C LEU A 29 -3.87 -4.10 -12.11
N GLU A 30 -4.96 -4.67 -12.58
CA GLU A 30 -5.00 -6.05 -13.04
C GLU A 30 -4.09 -6.28 -14.25
N GLN A 31 -4.08 -5.34 -15.20
CA GLN A 31 -3.19 -5.38 -16.35
C GLN A 31 -1.73 -5.35 -15.94
N TYR A 32 -1.36 -4.45 -15.03
CA TYR A 32 0.01 -4.38 -14.50
C TYR A 32 0.39 -5.65 -13.74
N ARG A 33 -0.55 -6.23 -13.02
CA ARG A 33 -0.33 -7.49 -12.30
C ARG A 33 -0.02 -8.63 -13.27
N LYS A 34 -0.78 -8.75 -14.35
CA LYS A 34 -0.54 -9.74 -15.40
C LYS A 34 0.81 -9.53 -16.09
N GLU A 35 1.13 -8.29 -16.40
CA GLU A 35 2.42 -7.92 -17.00
C GLU A 35 3.57 -8.28 -16.06
N ASN A 36 3.45 -8.00 -14.78
CA ASN A 36 4.46 -8.34 -13.78
C ASN A 36 4.67 -9.86 -13.70
N VAL A 37 3.60 -10.65 -13.74
CA VAL A 37 3.69 -12.11 -13.76
C VAL A 37 4.42 -12.59 -15.02
N ASN A 38 4.10 -12.03 -16.19
CA ASN A 38 4.75 -12.39 -17.44
C ASN A 38 6.23 -12.06 -17.44
N VAL A 39 6.61 -10.87 -17.00
CA VAL A 39 8.01 -10.45 -16.89
C VAL A 39 8.77 -11.32 -15.90
N SER A 40 8.16 -11.64 -14.77
CA SER A 40 8.75 -12.55 -13.78
C SER A 40 9.01 -13.93 -14.37
N ALA A 41 8.05 -14.47 -15.13
CA ALA A 41 8.21 -15.77 -15.80
C ALA A 41 9.36 -15.72 -16.82
N GLN A 42 9.47 -14.65 -17.60
CA GLN A 42 10.57 -14.46 -18.53
C GLN A 42 11.93 -14.43 -17.82
N LEU A 43 12.00 -13.73 -16.68
CA LEU A 43 13.22 -13.65 -15.89
C LEU A 43 13.65 -15.03 -15.38
N TYR A 44 12.73 -15.79 -14.80
CA TYR A 44 13.02 -17.13 -14.29
C TYR A 44 13.43 -18.08 -15.42
N ASN A 45 12.77 -18.02 -16.58
CA ASN A 45 13.14 -18.82 -17.75
C ASN A 45 14.54 -18.47 -18.24
N PHE A 46 14.89 -17.20 -18.29
CA PHE A 46 16.23 -16.75 -18.67
C PHE A 46 17.28 -17.31 -17.70
N ILE A 47 17.03 -17.22 -16.40
CA ILE A 47 17.95 -17.73 -15.39
C ILE A 47 18.15 -19.24 -15.56
N GLN A 48 17.08 -19.99 -15.78
CA GLN A 48 17.14 -21.43 -15.94
C GLN A 48 17.90 -21.86 -17.21
N ASN A 49 17.78 -21.11 -18.28
CA ASN A 49 18.30 -21.51 -19.60
C ASN A 49 19.62 -20.83 -19.98
N ARG A 50 19.93 -19.67 -19.41
CA ARG A 50 21.08 -18.86 -19.84
C ARG A 50 22.11 -18.62 -18.76
N VAL A 51 21.77 -18.81 -17.49
CA VAL A 51 22.69 -18.56 -16.38
C VAL A 51 23.40 -19.87 -16.02
N HIS A 52 24.71 -19.79 -15.81
CA HIS A 52 25.52 -20.96 -15.45
C HIS A 52 24.98 -21.58 -14.15
N PRO A 53 24.88 -22.94 -14.06
CA PRO A 53 24.32 -23.59 -12.87
C PRO A 53 24.98 -23.20 -11.55
N LYS A 54 26.28 -22.92 -11.54
CA LYS A 54 26.99 -22.49 -10.32
C LYS A 54 26.50 -21.14 -9.76
N CYS A 55 26.04 -20.25 -10.65
CA CYS A 55 25.57 -18.92 -10.27
C CYS A 55 24.06 -18.86 -10.07
N ARG A 56 23.33 -19.80 -10.63
CA ARG A 56 21.87 -19.83 -10.68
C ARG A 56 21.26 -19.80 -9.29
N ARG A 57 21.74 -20.64 -8.39
CA ARG A 57 21.21 -20.77 -7.03
C ARG A 57 21.39 -19.46 -6.24
N GLN A 58 22.56 -18.86 -6.34
CA GLN A 58 22.86 -17.61 -5.66
C GLN A 58 22.00 -16.45 -6.21
N LEU A 59 21.86 -16.39 -7.53
CA LEU A 59 21.03 -15.37 -8.19
C LEU A 59 19.56 -15.50 -7.77
N LEU A 60 19.02 -16.70 -7.73
CA LEU A 60 17.65 -16.95 -7.31
C LEU A 60 17.44 -16.51 -5.85
N ARG A 61 18.39 -16.77 -4.96
CA ARG A 61 18.30 -16.32 -3.57
C ARG A 61 18.26 -14.81 -3.45
N ILE A 62 19.09 -14.11 -4.23
CA ILE A 62 19.12 -12.65 -4.25
C ILE A 62 17.79 -12.11 -4.76
N LEU A 63 17.24 -12.69 -5.80
CA LEU A 63 15.93 -12.27 -6.35
C LEU A 63 14.79 -12.51 -5.37
N GLU A 64 14.76 -13.65 -4.69
CA GLU A 64 13.76 -13.93 -3.66
C GLU A 64 13.83 -12.91 -2.53
N ARG A 65 15.05 -12.62 -2.08
CA ARG A 65 15.26 -11.62 -1.02
C ARG A 65 14.83 -10.23 -1.49
N ARG A 66 15.15 -9.86 -2.72
CA ARG A 66 14.70 -8.59 -3.30
C ARG A 66 13.19 -8.50 -3.33
N ASN A 67 12.51 -9.55 -3.78
CA ASN A 67 11.05 -9.58 -3.84
C ASN A 67 10.44 -9.44 -2.46
N GLU A 68 10.98 -10.15 -1.48
CA GLU A 68 10.52 -10.07 -0.09
C GLU A 68 10.72 -8.68 0.51
N THR A 69 11.92 -8.12 0.37
CA THR A 69 12.22 -6.79 0.90
C THR A 69 11.40 -5.71 0.22
N THR A 70 11.20 -5.81 -1.10
CA THR A 70 10.37 -4.89 -1.87
C THR A 70 8.90 -4.96 -1.43
N SER A 71 8.38 -6.17 -1.26
CA SER A 71 7.00 -6.37 -0.79
C SER A 71 6.79 -5.79 0.61
N ASN A 72 7.75 -6.01 1.51
CA ASN A 72 7.67 -5.46 2.87
C ASN A 72 7.73 -3.93 2.86
N TYR A 73 8.60 -3.37 2.02
CA TYR A 73 8.70 -1.92 1.86
C TYR A 73 7.38 -1.33 1.36
N PHE A 74 6.83 -1.84 0.28
CA PHE A 74 5.58 -1.33 -0.27
C PHE A 74 4.40 -1.53 0.66
N PHE A 75 4.34 -2.65 1.35
CA PHE A 75 3.29 -2.89 2.33
C PHE A 75 3.33 -1.83 3.43
N ARG A 76 4.52 -1.56 3.98
CA ARG A 76 4.69 -0.55 5.02
C ARG A 76 4.37 0.85 4.51
N GLU A 77 4.85 1.20 3.32
CA GLU A 77 4.60 2.49 2.69
C GLU A 77 3.10 2.71 2.46
N ASN A 78 2.44 1.72 1.88
CA ASN A 78 0.99 1.79 1.64
C ASN A 78 0.20 1.93 2.92
N LYS A 79 0.60 1.22 3.96
CA LYS A 79 -0.02 1.32 5.29
C LYS A 79 0.12 2.74 5.85
N LEU A 80 1.29 3.35 5.72
CA LEU A 80 1.53 4.71 6.19
C LEU A 80 0.74 5.75 5.39
N TYR A 81 0.64 5.59 4.08
CA TYR A 81 -0.18 6.46 3.25
C TYR A 81 -1.66 6.33 3.60
N TYR A 82 -2.14 5.13 3.80
CA TYR A 82 -3.51 4.88 4.22
C TYR A 82 -3.81 5.57 5.56
N LYS A 83 -2.91 5.40 6.53
CA LYS A 83 -3.01 6.05 7.84
C LYS A 83 -3.05 7.57 7.72
N SER A 84 -2.15 8.14 6.92
CA SER A 84 -2.10 9.59 6.69
C SER A 84 -3.42 10.10 6.09
N GLY A 85 -3.93 9.42 5.06
CA GLY A 85 -5.20 9.79 4.45
C GLY A 85 -6.38 9.70 5.42
N PHE A 86 -6.41 8.64 6.23
CA PHE A 86 -7.44 8.45 7.24
C PHE A 86 -7.42 9.59 8.28
N LEU A 87 -6.24 9.94 8.80
CA LEU A 87 -6.08 11.01 9.76
C LEU A 87 -6.45 12.37 9.16
N GLN A 88 -6.08 12.61 7.91
CA GLN A 88 -6.46 13.84 7.22
C GLN A 88 -7.97 13.91 7.03
N GLY A 89 -8.61 12.79 6.68
CA GLY A 89 -10.07 12.73 6.57
C GLY A 89 -10.77 13.00 7.90
N MET A 90 -10.26 12.43 8.99
CA MET A 90 -10.77 12.67 10.34
C MET A 90 -10.64 14.14 10.73
N TYR A 91 -9.49 14.73 10.43
CA TYR A 91 -9.25 16.15 10.70
C TYR A 91 -10.21 17.03 9.90
N PHE A 92 -10.41 16.72 8.61
CA PHE A 92 -11.35 17.42 7.74
C PHE A 92 -12.77 17.40 8.31
N VAL A 93 -13.26 16.23 8.71
CA VAL A 93 -14.59 16.08 9.29
C VAL A 93 -14.72 16.88 10.58
N THR A 94 -13.69 16.86 11.43
CA THR A 94 -13.68 17.63 12.68
C THR A 94 -13.77 19.13 12.41
N LEU A 95 -13.01 19.64 11.44
CA LEU A 95 -13.07 21.05 11.07
C LEU A 95 -14.43 21.42 10.47
N MET A 96 -15.01 20.56 9.64
CA MET A 96 -16.35 20.79 9.11
C MET A 96 -17.39 20.86 10.20
N TYR A 97 -17.33 19.97 11.17
CA TYR A 97 -18.23 19.95 12.31
C TYR A 97 -18.11 21.24 13.12
N ASP A 98 -16.89 21.66 13.46
CA ASP A 98 -16.64 22.90 14.19
C ASP A 98 -17.11 24.12 13.40
N GLY A 99 -16.84 24.16 12.09
CA GLY A 99 -17.28 25.24 11.22
C GLY A 99 -18.79 25.35 11.13
N LYS A 100 -19.48 24.22 11.09
CA LYS A 100 -20.94 24.16 11.06
C LYS A 100 -21.57 24.70 12.35
N ASN A 101 -20.96 24.44 13.49
CA ASN A 101 -21.49 24.82 14.80
C ASN A 101 -21.05 26.22 15.27
N LYS A 102 -19.85 26.67 14.89
CA LYS A 102 -19.24 27.88 15.39
C LYS A 102 -19.21 29.01 14.38
N ASN A 103 -18.87 28.75 13.11
CA ASN A 103 -18.70 29.80 12.12
C ASN A 103 -18.77 29.25 10.71
N LYS A 104 -19.73 29.76 9.92
CA LYS A 104 -19.88 29.35 8.50
C LYS A 104 -18.69 29.74 7.63
N ASP A 105 -17.91 30.72 7.99
CA ASP A 105 -16.77 31.20 7.20
C ASP A 105 -15.64 30.17 7.13
N ASN A 106 -15.57 29.21 8.05
CA ASN A 106 -14.59 28.15 8.02
C ASN A 106 -14.72 27.22 6.80
N TRP A 107 -15.87 27.22 6.15
CA TRP A 107 -16.10 26.45 4.94
C TRP A 107 -15.22 26.90 3.76
N ARG A 108 -14.71 28.11 3.79
CA ARG A 108 -13.84 28.66 2.75
C ARG A 108 -12.53 27.90 2.61
N TYR A 109 -12.09 27.23 3.65
CA TYR A 109 -10.82 26.46 3.62
C TYR A 109 -10.93 25.15 2.85
N PHE A 110 -12.13 24.73 2.48
CA PHE A 110 -12.38 23.45 1.82
C PHE A 110 -12.77 23.59 0.34
N TYR A 111 -12.87 24.82 -0.15
CA TYR A 111 -13.27 25.06 -1.53
C TYR A 111 -12.28 25.91 -2.30
#